data_bfe3d984a6021c994992c83d0e2e0a8e
#
_entry.id   bfe3d984a6021c994992c83d0e2e0a8e
#
_cell.length_a   1.000
_cell.length_b   1.000
_cell.length_c   1.000
_cell.angle_alpha   90.00
_cell.angle_beta   90.00
_cell.angle_gamma   90.00
#
_symmetry.space_group_name_H-M   'P 1'
#
loop_
_entity.id
_entity.type
_entity.pdbx_description
1 polymer ?
#
loop_
_entity_poly.entity_id
_entity_poly.type
_entity_poly.pdbx_seq_one_letter_code
_entity_poly.pdbx_strand_id
1 'polypeptide(L)'
;MKSMTNANVKEETVETYTIEAENIRLTYTLFTSTADYDGRKCYSLTVTAETDDEITSSTAHDITRRRKDAIRYFRMITRGLVTPCTLFDVLENIL
;
A
#
# COMPACT_ATOMS: atom_id res chain seq x y z
N MET A 1 1.80 9.79 26.18
CA MET A 1 2.19 10.16 25.71
C MET A 1 2.09 10.14 24.55
N LYS A 2 1.88 10.38 24.26
CA LYS A 2 1.75 10.34 23.16
C LYS A 2 2.70 10.22 22.40
N SER A 3 2.67 9.36 21.70
CA SER A 3 3.83 9.27 20.95
C SER A 3 3.97 10.43 20.05
N MET A 4 5.11 10.97 20.04
CA MET A 4 5.34 12.13 19.24
C MET A 4 5.92 11.80 17.90
N THR A 5 6.27 10.55 17.65
CA THR A 5 6.97 10.23 16.44
C THR A 5 6.13 10.44 15.19
N ASN A 6 4.81 10.36 15.33
CA ASN A 6 3.94 10.51 14.18
C ASN A 6 3.56 11.93 13.88
N ALA A 7 4.07 12.87 14.66
CA ALA A 7 3.70 14.27 14.48
C ALA A 7 4.22 14.81 13.15
N ASN A 8 5.27 14.22 12.59
CA ASN A 8 5.90 14.73 11.39
C ASN A 8 5.42 14.09 10.10
N VAL A 9 4.49 13.15 10.20
CA VAL A 9 4.02 12.42 9.02
C VAL A 9 2.52 12.32 9.06
N LYS A 10 1.88 12.68 7.95
CA LYS A 10 0.45 12.53 7.80
C LYS A 10 0.19 11.50 6.74
N GLU A 11 -0.72 10.59 7.04
CA GLU A 11 -1.10 9.54 6.11
C GLU A 11 -2.57 9.66 5.77
N GLU A 12 -2.88 9.51 4.49
CA GLU A 12 -4.27 9.56 4.03
C GLU A 12 -4.49 8.43 3.05
N THR A 13 -5.57 7.69 3.26
CA THR A 13 -5.95 6.63 2.35
C THR A 13 -6.52 7.24 1.08
N VAL A 14 -6.00 6.80 -0.06
CA VAL A 14 -6.47 7.27 -1.35
C VAL A 14 -7.50 6.29 -1.90
N GLU A 15 -7.22 5.00 -1.80
CA GLU A 15 -8.09 3.98 -2.37
C GLU A 15 -7.86 2.65 -1.68
N THR A 16 -8.94 1.89 -1.49
CA THR A 16 -8.86 0.56 -0.89
C THR A 16 -9.69 -0.40 -1.73
N TYR A 17 -9.17 -1.60 -1.91
CA TYR A 17 -9.86 -2.62 -2.69
C TYR A 17 -9.69 -3.96 -2.00
N THR A 18 -10.79 -4.67 -1.78
CA THR A 18 -10.76 -5.95 -1.10
C THR A 18 -11.36 -7.02 -1.99
N ILE A 19 -10.68 -8.16 -2.08
CA ILE A 19 -11.15 -9.32 -2.83
C ILE A 19 -11.21 -10.49 -1.88
N GLU A 20 -12.31 -11.24 -1.93
CA GLU A 20 -12.45 -12.45 -1.14
C GLU A 20 -12.56 -13.65 -2.07
N ALA A 21 -11.69 -14.62 -1.85
CA ALA A 21 -11.79 -15.91 -2.49
C ALA A 21 -12.01 -16.94 -1.39
N GLU A 22 -12.09 -18.21 -1.75
CA GLU A 22 -12.56 -19.23 -0.84
C GLU A 22 -12.04 -19.14 0.59
N ASN A 23 -10.74 -19.04 0.74
CA ASN A 23 -10.15 -19.08 2.07
C ASN A 23 -9.22 -17.92 2.35
N ILE A 24 -9.30 -16.89 1.52
CA ILE A 24 -8.37 -15.78 1.67
C ILE A 24 -9.07 -14.48 1.34
N ARG A 25 -8.71 -13.44 2.09
CA ARG A 25 -9.15 -12.08 1.83
C ARG A 25 -7.92 -11.25 1.55
N LEU A 26 -7.88 -10.61 0.38
CA LEU A 26 -6.79 -9.72 0.01
C LEU A 26 -7.29 -8.29 0.07
N THR A 27 -6.59 -7.46 0.81
CA THR A 27 -6.92 -6.03 0.92
C THR A 27 -5.74 -5.23 0.42
N TYR A 28 -6.03 -4.32 -0.51
CA TYR A 28 -5.04 -3.45 -1.11
C TYR A 28 -5.37 -2.02 -0.72
N THR A 29 -4.38 -1.30 -0.22
CA THR A 29 -4.59 0.08 0.19
C THR A 29 -3.52 0.97 -0.42
N LEU A 30 -3.96 1.99 -1.14
CA LEU A 30 -3.07 3.03 -1.65
C LEU A 30 -3.23 4.23 -0.73
N PHE A 31 -2.12 4.72 -0.19
CA PHE A 31 -2.19 5.84 0.72
C PHE A 31 -1.05 6.81 0.46
N THR A 32 -1.19 8.02 0.97
CA THR A 32 -0.15 9.02 0.85
C THR A 32 0.45 9.31 2.21
N SER A 33 1.71 9.69 2.19
CA SER A 33 2.41 10.16 3.37
C SER A 33 3.00 11.53 3.03
N THR A 34 2.85 12.47 3.94
CA THR A 34 3.40 13.81 3.76
C THR A 34 4.30 14.10 4.95
N ALA A 35 5.57 14.36 4.68
CA ALA A 35 6.50 14.72 5.73
C ALA A 35 6.40 16.21 6.01
N ASP A 36 6.38 16.57 7.30
CA ASP A 36 6.26 17.97 7.68
C ASP A 36 7.43 18.81 7.21
N TYR A 37 8.61 18.22 7.22
CA TYR A 37 9.81 19.02 7.00
C TYR A 37 9.92 19.54 5.55
N ASP A 38 9.34 18.85 4.59
CA ASP A 38 9.40 19.34 3.21
C ASP A 38 8.05 19.40 2.52
N GLY A 39 6.99 18.96 3.19
CA GLY A 39 5.64 19.03 2.65
C GLY A 39 5.39 18.18 1.44
N ARG A 40 6.33 17.31 1.07
CA ARG A 40 6.18 16.49 -0.11
C ARG A 40 5.33 15.27 0.17
N LYS A 41 4.51 14.92 -0.80
CA LYS A 41 3.59 13.81 -0.70
C LYS A 41 4.13 12.64 -1.52
N CYS A 42 4.18 11.48 -0.90
CA CYS A 42 4.58 10.26 -1.59
C CYS A 42 3.48 9.23 -1.46
N TYR A 43 3.35 8.38 -2.46
CA TYR A 43 2.34 7.33 -2.45
C TYR A 43 2.96 6.01 -2.05
N SER A 44 2.22 5.26 -1.25
CA SER A 44 2.65 3.97 -0.73
C SER A 44 1.52 2.98 -0.88
N LEU A 45 1.86 1.71 -0.85
CA LEU A 45 0.90 0.65 -1.12
C LEU A 45 1.07 -0.47 -0.12
N THR A 46 -0.05 -0.94 0.45
CA THR A 46 -0.04 -2.06 1.37
C THR A 46 -0.92 -3.18 0.82
N VAL A 47 -0.43 -4.40 0.91
CA VAL A 47 -1.20 -5.60 0.57
C VAL A 47 -1.28 -6.45 1.83
N THR A 48 -2.49 -6.81 2.21
CA THR A 48 -2.73 -7.65 3.37
C THR A 48 -3.48 -8.90 2.93
N ALA A 49 -3.00 -10.04 3.35
CA ALA A 49 -3.65 -11.32 3.08
C ALA A 49 -4.10 -11.91 4.40
N GLU A 50 -5.35 -12.27 4.46
CA GLU A 50 -5.97 -12.78 5.67
C GLU A 50 -6.59 -14.13 5.40
N THR A 51 -6.16 -15.14 6.15
CA THR A 51 -6.76 -16.48 6.08
C THR A 51 -7.31 -16.82 7.46
N ASP A 52 -7.87 -18.02 7.60
CA ASP A 52 -8.38 -18.45 8.91
C ASP A 52 -7.27 -18.52 9.94
N ASP A 53 -6.05 -18.78 9.52
CA ASP A 53 -4.97 -19.06 10.44
C ASP A 53 -4.03 -17.89 10.68
N GLU A 54 -3.93 -16.97 9.75
CA GLU A 54 -2.95 -15.91 9.91
C GLU A 54 -3.25 -14.70 9.04
N ILE A 55 -2.62 -13.59 9.39
CA ILE A 55 -2.68 -12.36 8.63
C ILE A 55 -1.25 -11.98 8.29
N THR A 56 -0.98 -11.78 7.00
CA THR A 56 0.31 -11.29 6.56
C THR A 56 0.13 -9.99 5.81
N SER A 57 1.14 -9.15 5.86
CA SER A 57 1.03 -7.84 5.26
C SER A 57 2.38 -7.39 4.75
N SER A 58 2.38 -6.62 3.67
CA SER A 58 3.60 -6.06 3.12
C SER A 58 3.30 -4.65 2.64
N THR A 59 4.20 -3.72 2.89
CA THR A 59 4.02 -2.33 2.50
C THR A 59 5.21 -1.88 1.69
N ALA A 60 4.94 -1.30 0.53
CA ALA A 60 5.95 -0.66 -0.28
C ALA A 60 5.81 0.84 -0.10
N HIS A 61 6.81 1.46 0.52
CA HIS A 61 6.77 2.87 0.83
C HIS A 61 7.30 3.71 -0.31
N ASP A 62 6.68 4.87 -0.50
CA ASP A 62 7.21 5.91 -1.39
C ASP A 62 7.50 5.41 -2.79
N ILE A 63 6.52 4.72 -3.38
CA ILE A 63 6.70 4.14 -4.70
C ILE A 63 6.70 5.21 -5.80
N THR A 64 6.01 6.32 -5.59
CA THR A 64 5.99 7.41 -6.56
C THR A 64 5.42 8.65 -5.90
N ARG A 65 5.73 9.80 -6.47
CA ARG A 65 5.13 11.07 -6.05
C ARG A 65 4.00 11.50 -6.97
N ARG A 66 3.78 10.78 -8.06
CA ARG A 66 2.78 11.14 -9.06
C ARG A 66 1.52 10.33 -8.84
N ARG A 67 0.41 11.05 -8.63
CA ARG A 67 -0.87 10.39 -8.39
C ARG A 67 -1.28 9.47 -9.53
N LYS A 68 -1.07 9.93 -10.76
CA LYS A 68 -1.45 9.14 -11.94
C LYS A 68 -0.72 7.81 -11.96
N ASP A 69 0.58 7.85 -11.68
CA ASP A 69 1.38 6.62 -11.66
C ASP A 69 0.96 5.73 -10.50
N ALA A 70 0.68 6.32 -9.35
CA ALA A 70 0.27 5.56 -8.18
C ALA A 70 -1.01 4.77 -8.46
N ILE A 71 -1.98 5.42 -9.08
CA ILE A 71 -3.25 4.76 -9.39
C ILE A 71 -3.02 3.67 -10.42
N ARG A 72 -2.17 3.90 -11.40
CA ARG A 72 -1.85 2.89 -12.39
C ARG A 72 -1.22 1.66 -11.75
N TYR A 73 -0.25 1.87 -10.87
CA TYR A 73 0.39 0.76 -10.16
C TYR A 73 -0.61 0.03 -9.29
N PHE A 74 -1.46 0.77 -8.60
CA PHE A 74 -2.49 0.18 -7.75
C PHE A 74 -3.40 -0.75 -8.55
N ARG A 75 -3.82 -0.30 -9.74
CA ARG A 75 -4.69 -1.11 -10.57
C ARG A 75 -3.99 -2.36 -11.08
N MET A 76 -2.72 -2.26 -11.43
CA MET A 76 -1.96 -3.41 -11.87
C MET A 76 -1.83 -4.44 -10.75
N ILE A 77 -1.57 -3.97 -9.54
CA ILE A 77 -1.43 -4.84 -8.38
C ILE A 77 -2.74 -5.53 -8.05
N THR A 78 -3.85 -4.80 -8.06
CA THR A 78 -5.14 -5.39 -7.72
C THR A 78 -5.62 -6.36 -8.78
N ARG A 79 -5.42 -6.04 -10.06
CA ARG A 79 -5.81 -6.92 -11.15
C ARG A 79 -5.00 -8.21 -11.16
N GLY A 80 -3.74 -8.12 -10.76
CA GLY A 80 -2.86 -9.27 -10.73
C GLY A 80 -3.03 -10.13 -9.50
N LEU A 81 -3.89 -9.73 -8.56
CA LEU A 81 -4.09 -10.45 -7.31
C LEU A 81 -2.78 -10.71 -6.58
N VAL A 82 -1.95 -9.67 -6.55
CA VAL A 82 -0.62 -9.76 -5.96
C VAL A 82 -0.76 -10.00 -4.44
N THR A 83 0.07 -10.90 -3.91
CA THR A 83 0.06 -11.21 -2.49
C THR A 83 1.16 -10.45 -1.76
N PRO A 84 1.13 -10.40 -0.42
CA PRO A 84 2.20 -9.72 0.30
C PRO A 84 3.58 -10.27 -0.02
N CYS A 85 3.69 -11.58 -0.24
CA CYS A 85 4.98 -12.21 -0.52
C CYS A 85 5.57 -11.79 -1.86
N THR A 86 4.72 -11.47 -2.84
CA THR A 86 5.17 -11.17 -4.19
C THR A 86 5.14 -9.68 -4.52
N LEU A 87 4.69 -8.85 -3.58
CA LEU A 87 4.53 -7.43 -3.86
C LEU A 87 5.79 -6.77 -4.40
N PHE A 88 6.92 -6.99 -3.74
CA PHE A 88 8.15 -6.32 -4.15
C PHE A 88 8.67 -6.84 -5.48
N ASP A 89 8.49 -8.14 -5.73
CA ASP A 89 8.90 -8.71 -7.02
C ASP A 89 8.12 -8.08 -8.17
N VAL A 90 6.83 -7.92 -7.98
CA VAL A 90 6.00 -7.32 -9.01
C VAL A 90 6.35 -5.86 -9.21
N LEU A 91 6.55 -5.12 -8.13
CA LEU A 91 6.89 -3.71 -8.22
C LEU A 91 8.22 -3.49 -8.93
N GLU A 92 9.20 -4.36 -8.69
CA GLU A 92 10.48 -4.26 -9.38
C GLU A 92 10.33 -4.31 -10.88
N ASN A 93 9.34 -5.04 -11.35
CA ASN A 93 9.13 -5.21 -12.78
C ASN A 93 8.38 -4.05 -13.43
N ILE A 94 7.69 -3.24 -12.65
CA ILE A 94 6.88 -2.17 -13.22
C ILE A 94 7.37 -0.77 -12.85
N LEU A 95 8.29 -0.67 -11.92
CA LEU A 95 8.90 0.61 -11.56
C LEU A 95 10.20 0.86 -12.39
#